data_20936c6f699073a4485254b630ffe0d3
#
_entry.id   20936c6f699073a4485254b630ffe0d3
#
_cell.length_a   1.000
_cell.length_b   1.000
_cell.length_c   1.000
_cell.angle_alpha   90.00
_cell.angle_beta   90.00
_cell.angle_gamma   90.00
#
_symmetry.space_group_name_H-M   'P 1'
#
loop_
_entity.id
_entity.type
_entity.pdbx_description
1 polymer ?
#
loop_
_entity_poly.entity_id
_entity_poly.type
_entity_poly.pdbx_seq_one_letter_code
_entity_poly.pdbx_strand_id
1 'polypeptide(L)'
;DKLKYVTHFYMDFNWQNVYVGVLEAEEAGVHYYFIDNESYFGGFKPYGDDPRYEIEKYAYFCKAVLSALPLLNFQPDLIHCHDWQTGLIPVYLKERFHGGDFYRNMKSVITIHNLKFQGKWDVKTVQSITGLPEYYFTSDKLEAYKDANLLKGGIVFADAVTTVSDTYAEEIKTPFYGEGLDGLLRARSHDLRGIVNGIDYGEFNPETDKNIVKAYNAVNFRKEKVKNKRALQEELGLRVDDKK
;
A
#
# COMPACT_ATOMS: atom_id res chain seq x y z
N ASP A 1 4.34 -24.65 6.04
CA ASP A 1 4.01 -25.88 5.30
C ASP A 1 2.84 -25.75 4.32
N LYS A 2 2.31 -24.51 4.11
CA LYS A 2 1.21 -24.25 3.14
C LYS A 2 1.69 -23.64 1.83
N LEU A 3 2.94 -23.14 1.77
CA LEU A 3 3.49 -22.52 0.59
C LEU A 3 3.93 -23.57 -0.42
N LYS A 4 3.50 -23.40 -1.67
CA LYS A 4 3.92 -24.22 -2.80
C LYS A 4 4.76 -23.39 -3.76
N TYR A 5 5.84 -23.99 -4.23
CA TYR A 5 6.62 -23.41 -5.33
C TYR A 5 5.83 -23.48 -6.63
N VAL A 6 5.74 -22.36 -7.35
CA VAL A 6 5.07 -22.26 -8.65
C VAL A 6 6.08 -22.21 -9.78
N THR A 7 6.94 -21.20 -9.78
CA THR A 7 7.92 -20.97 -10.83
C THR A 7 9.03 -20.02 -10.37
N HIS A 8 10.05 -19.88 -11.20
CA HIS A 8 11.01 -18.80 -11.09
C HIS A 8 11.41 -18.30 -12.47
N PHE A 9 11.94 -17.10 -12.50
CA PHE A 9 12.50 -16.48 -13.69
C PHE A 9 13.57 -15.47 -13.29
N TYR A 10 14.25 -14.93 -14.29
CA TYR A 10 15.18 -13.83 -14.11
C TYR A 10 14.68 -12.61 -14.87
N MET A 11 14.83 -11.42 -14.30
CA MET A 11 14.48 -10.17 -14.95
C MET A 11 15.62 -9.16 -14.87
N ASP A 12 15.73 -8.34 -15.89
CA ASP A 12 16.66 -7.20 -15.85
C ASP A 12 16.14 -6.16 -14.88
N PHE A 13 16.93 -5.89 -13.84
CA PHE A 13 16.63 -4.89 -12.82
C PHE A 13 17.92 -4.31 -12.26
N ASN A 14 17.97 -2.97 -12.12
CA ASN A 14 19.14 -2.27 -11.60
C ASN A 14 20.47 -2.74 -12.25
N TRP A 15 20.47 -2.83 -13.59
CA TRP A 15 21.63 -3.25 -14.43
C TRP A 15 22.10 -4.69 -14.20
N GLN A 16 21.31 -5.49 -13.51
CA GLN A 16 21.59 -6.89 -13.19
C GLN A 16 20.46 -7.79 -13.69
N ASN A 17 20.79 -9.06 -13.90
CA ASN A 17 19.79 -10.10 -14.12
C ASN A 17 19.45 -10.72 -12.78
N VAL A 18 18.27 -10.39 -12.22
CA VAL A 18 17.90 -10.68 -10.83
C VAL A 18 16.88 -11.81 -10.80
N TYR A 19 17.10 -12.77 -9.90
CA TYR A 19 16.20 -13.88 -9.63
C TYR A 19 14.85 -13.40 -9.07
N VAL A 20 13.76 -14.03 -9.53
CA VAL A 20 12.40 -13.88 -9.02
C VAL A 20 11.80 -15.26 -8.83
N GLY A 21 11.60 -15.69 -7.60
CA GLY A 21 10.81 -16.87 -7.27
C GLY A 21 9.33 -16.50 -7.06
N VAL A 22 8.43 -17.43 -7.34
CA VAL A 22 7.00 -17.29 -7.07
C VAL A 22 6.52 -18.51 -6.31
N LEU A 23 5.97 -18.26 -5.13
CA LEU A 23 5.30 -19.25 -4.30
C LEU A 23 3.80 -18.93 -4.26
N GLU A 24 2.97 -19.92 -3.97
CA GLU A 24 1.53 -19.76 -3.81
C GLU A 24 1.01 -20.37 -2.52
N ALA A 25 -0.10 -19.81 -2.05
CA ALA A 25 -0.97 -20.41 -1.04
C ALA A 25 -2.41 -20.04 -1.33
N GLU A 26 -3.34 -20.81 -0.79
CA GLU A 26 -4.77 -20.49 -0.82
C GLU A 26 -5.31 -20.54 0.61
N GLU A 27 -6.04 -19.50 1.01
CA GLU A 27 -6.71 -19.45 2.30
C GLU A 27 -8.02 -18.68 2.20
N ALA A 28 -9.10 -19.25 2.73
CA ALA A 28 -10.46 -18.68 2.72
C ALA A 28 -10.96 -18.25 1.33
N GLY A 29 -10.58 -18.99 0.26
CA GLY A 29 -10.97 -18.69 -1.12
C GLY A 29 -10.17 -17.56 -1.77
N VAL A 30 -9.09 -17.09 -1.11
CA VAL A 30 -8.17 -16.12 -1.66
C VAL A 30 -6.90 -16.82 -2.11
N HIS A 31 -6.49 -16.59 -3.36
CA HIS A 31 -5.20 -17.00 -3.88
C HIS A 31 -4.12 -15.97 -3.52
N TYR A 32 -3.05 -16.44 -2.87
CA TYR A 32 -1.88 -15.64 -2.51
C TYR A 32 -0.70 -16.05 -3.36
N TYR A 33 -0.07 -15.07 -4.02
CA TYR A 33 1.21 -15.24 -4.69
C TYR A 33 2.28 -14.44 -3.95
N PHE A 34 3.39 -15.09 -3.65
CA PHE A 34 4.52 -14.49 -2.93
C PHE A 34 5.69 -14.36 -3.89
N ILE A 35 6.22 -13.15 -3.99
CA ILE A 35 7.49 -12.92 -4.69
C ILE A 35 8.63 -13.25 -3.74
N ASP A 36 9.39 -14.28 -4.10
CA ASP A 36 10.50 -14.79 -3.31
C ASP A 36 11.84 -14.31 -3.85
N ASN A 37 12.60 -13.65 -2.98
CA ASN A 37 14.01 -13.30 -3.19
C ASN A 37 14.64 -13.02 -1.82
N GLU A 38 15.50 -13.92 -1.34
CA GLU A 38 16.13 -13.78 -0.02
C GLU A 38 16.95 -12.49 0.12
N SER A 39 17.57 -12.00 -0.95
CA SER A 39 18.35 -10.76 -0.90
C SER A 39 17.49 -9.54 -0.57
N TYR A 40 16.24 -9.52 -0.99
CA TYR A 40 15.33 -8.40 -0.73
C TYR A 40 14.37 -8.67 0.46
N PHE A 41 13.96 -9.92 0.68
CA PHE A 41 12.89 -10.25 1.63
C PHE A 41 13.30 -11.23 2.73
N GLY A 42 14.56 -11.68 2.78
CA GLY A 42 15.04 -12.65 3.77
C GLY A 42 15.21 -12.11 5.20
N GLY A 43 14.90 -10.85 5.47
CA GLY A 43 14.99 -10.24 6.79
C GLY A 43 13.78 -10.48 7.67
N PHE A 44 13.97 -10.41 9.00
CA PHE A 44 12.88 -10.53 9.99
C PHE A 44 11.96 -9.29 10.06
N LYS A 45 12.41 -8.15 9.55
CA LYS A 45 11.64 -6.89 9.57
C LYS A 45 11.12 -6.55 8.18
N PRO A 46 9.87 -6.13 8.05
CA PRO A 46 9.30 -5.73 6.76
C PRO A 46 9.98 -4.47 6.19
N TYR A 47 10.52 -3.62 7.06
CA TYR A 47 11.23 -2.39 6.70
C TYR A 47 12.63 -2.40 7.29
N GLY A 48 13.62 -1.98 6.49
CA GLY A 48 15.00 -1.78 6.89
C GLY A 48 15.29 -0.34 7.33
N ASP A 49 16.51 -0.11 7.79
CA ASP A 49 16.98 1.21 8.24
C ASP A 49 17.60 2.05 7.11
N ASP A 50 17.82 1.46 5.92
CA ASP A 50 18.36 2.14 4.74
C ASP A 50 17.23 2.50 3.75
N PRO A 51 16.83 3.78 3.66
CA PRO A 51 15.77 4.21 2.76
C PRO A 51 16.07 3.94 1.26
N ARG A 52 17.33 3.99 0.84
CA ARG A 52 17.72 3.68 -0.53
C ARG A 52 17.45 2.22 -0.86
N TYR A 53 17.82 1.33 0.08
CA TYR A 53 17.57 -0.10 -0.07
C TYR A 53 16.06 -0.41 -0.11
N GLU A 54 15.26 0.27 0.70
CA GLU A 54 13.81 0.14 0.67
C GLU A 54 13.21 0.56 -0.69
N ILE A 55 13.70 1.65 -1.29
CA ILE A 55 13.32 2.06 -2.64
C ILE A 55 13.65 0.95 -3.66
N GLU A 56 14.87 0.41 -3.60
CA GLU A 56 15.30 -0.66 -4.50
C GLU A 56 14.44 -1.92 -4.33
N LYS A 57 14.23 -2.35 -3.09
CA LYS A 57 13.41 -3.51 -2.74
C LYS A 57 11.99 -3.43 -3.31
N TYR A 58 11.31 -2.30 -3.12
CA TYR A 58 9.94 -2.16 -3.59
C TYR A 58 9.84 -1.82 -5.08
N ALA A 59 10.84 -1.19 -5.67
CA ALA A 59 10.94 -1.07 -7.13
C ALA A 59 11.10 -2.44 -7.79
N TYR A 60 11.96 -3.31 -7.20
CA TYR A 60 12.08 -4.71 -7.60
C TYR A 60 10.74 -5.43 -7.49
N PHE A 61 10.06 -5.34 -6.33
CA PHE A 61 8.75 -5.96 -6.11
C PHE A 61 7.73 -5.57 -7.17
N CYS A 62 7.58 -4.27 -7.43
CA CYS A 62 6.63 -3.76 -8.42
C CYS A 62 6.86 -4.34 -9.82
N LYS A 63 8.12 -4.44 -10.24
CA LYS A 63 8.46 -4.99 -11.55
C LYS A 63 8.28 -6.51 -11.59
N ALA A 64 8.67 -7.21 -10.52
CA ALA A 64 8.55 -8.65 -10.39
C ALA A 64 7.08 -9.10 -10.46
N VAL A 65 6.17 -8.41 -9.75
CA VAL A 65 4.73 -8.70 -9.79
C VAL A 65 4.20 -8.64 -11.22
N LEU A 66 4.45 -7.56 -11.95
CA LEU A 66 3.97 -7.44 -13.33
C LEU A 66 4.60 -8.50 -14.23
N SER A 67 5.90 -8.78 -14.09
CA SER A 67 6.58 -9.79 -14.91
C SER A 67 6.10 -11.22 -14.63
N ALA A 68 5.61 -11.51 -13.44
CA ALA A 68 5.10 -12.82 -13.05
C ALA A 68 3.72 -13.14 -13.66
N LEU A 69 2.87 -12.15 -13.88
CA LEU A 69 1.48 -12.34 -14.32
C LEU A 69 1.32 -13.26 -15.54
N PRO A 70 2.08 -13.10 -16.65
CA PRO A 70 1.97 -14.01 -17.80
C PRO A 70 2.40 -15.43 -17.47
N LEU A 71 3.41 -15.61 -16.61
CA LEU A 71 3.93 -16.93 -16.22
C LEU A 71 2.94 -17.68 -15.32
N LEU A 72 2.12 -16.94 -14.58
CA LEU A 72 1.02 -17.47 -13.77
C LEU A 72 -0.24 -17.73 -14.60
N ASN A 73 -0.24 -17.38 -15.89
CA ASN A 73 -1.44 -17.35 -16.72
C ASN A 73 -2.60 -16.61 -16.05
N PHE A 74 -2.27 -15.54 -15.31
CA PHE A 74 -3.21 -14.72 -14.56
C PHE A 74 -3.26 -13.30 -15.15
N GLN A 75 -4.30 -13.01 -15.90
CA GLN A 75 -4.54 -11.72 -16.54
C GLN A 75 -5.66 -10.96 -15.80
N PRO A 76 -5.33 -10.15 -14.78
CA PRO A 76 -6.34 -9.40 -14.04
C PRO A 76 -6.90 -8.25 -14.86
N ASP A 77 -8.18 -7.94 -14.69
CA ASP A 77 -8.78 -6.71 -15.21
C ASP A 77 -8.31 -5.49 -14.44
N LEU A 78 -8.04 -5.66 -13.14
CA LEU A 78 -7.66 -4.60 -12.22
C LEU A 78 -6.51 -5.03 -11.30
N ILE A 79 -5.52 -4.15 -11.15
CA ILE A 79 -4.46 -4.27 -10.14
C ILE A 79 -4.70 -3.22 -9.05
N HIS A 80 -4.91 -3.68 -7.82
CA HIS A 80 -5.09 -2.82 -6.67
C HIS A 80 -3.77 -2.67 -5.90
N CYS A 81 -3.25 -1.44 -5.90
CA CYS A 81 -1.98 -1.06 -5.30
C CYS A 81 -2.21 -0.41 -3.93
N HIS A 82 -1.28 -0.59 -3.00
CA HIS A 82 -1.36 -0.05 -1.66
C HIS A 82 -0.10 0.72 -1.31
N ASP A 83 -0.24 2.01 -1.02
CA ASP A 83 0.82 2.94 -0.63
C ASP A 83 2.02 3.01 -1.59
N TRP A 84 3.09 3.65 -1.15
CA TRP A 84 4.28 3.89 -1.95
C TRP A 84 5.02 2.61 -2.36
N GLN A 85 4.92 1.54 -1.56
CA GLN A 85 5.56 0.26 -1.82
C GLN A 85 5.13 -0.37 -3.14
N THR A 86 3.91 -0.07 -3.57
CA THR A 86 3.36 -0.52 -4.85
C THR A 86 3.15 0.62 -5.86
N GLY A 87 3.61 1.82 -5.50
CA GLY A 87 3.42 3.04 -6.30
C GLY A 87 4.02 3.00 -7.71
N LEU A 88 5.04 2.16 -7.93
CA LEU A 88 5.63 1.99 -9.26
C LEU A 88 4.85 1.01 -10.17
N ILE A 89 3.90 0.22 -9.65
CA ILE A 89 3.09 -0.68 -10.51
C ILE A 89 2.31 0.11 -11.57
N PRO A 90 1.53 1.16 -11.22
CA PRO A 90 0.85 1.96 -12.23
C PRO A 90 1.80 2.63 -13.24
N VAL A 91 2.97 3.06 -12.78
CA VAL A 91 4.00 3.67 -13.64
C VAL A 91 4.55 2.65 -14.63
N TYR A 92 5.00 1.50 -14.16
CA TYR A 92 5.54 0.44 -15.01
C TYR A 92 4.48 -0.11 -15.96
N LEU A 93 3.23 -0.26 -15.51
CA LEU A 93 2.13 -0.73 -16.34
C LEU A 93 1.94 0.19 -17.57
N LYS A 94 2.01 1.50 -17.40
CA LYS A 94 1.87 2.47 -18.49
C LYS A 94 3.12 2.56 -19.37
N GLU A 95 4.33 2.48 -18.78
CA GLU A 95 5.59 2.66 -19.53
C GLU A 95 6.05 1.40 -20.24
N ARG A 96 6.15 0.29 -19.53
CA ARG A 96 6.86 -0.90 -20.05
C ARG A 96 5.95 -2.03 -20.50
N PHE A 97 4.78 -2.13 -19.88
CA PHE A 97 3.92 -3.28 -20.07
C PHE A 97 2.71 -3.00 -20.96
N HIS A 98 2.23 -1.77 -21.02
CA HIS A 98 1.02 -1.41 -21.78
C HIS A 98 1.11 -1.69 -23.30
N GLY A 99 2.30 -1.76 -23.88
CA GLY A 99 2.52 -2.07 -25.30
C GLY A 99 2.22 -3.53 -25.69
N GLY A 100 2.10 -4.44 -24.73
CA GLY A 100 1.77 -5.84 -24.96
C GLY A 100 0.27 -6.13 -24.85
N ASP A 101 -0.25 -7.02 -25.68
CA ASP A 101 -1.67 -7.41 -25.68
C ASP A 101 -2.15 -7.89 -24.30
N PHE A 102 -1.26 -8.56 -23.55
CA PHE A 102 -1.56 -9.07 -22.22
C PHE A 102 -1.93 -7.97 -21.21
N TYR A 103 -1.29 -6.81 -21.26
CA TYR A 103 -1.47 -5.73 -20.27
C TYR A 103 -2.39 -4.60 -20.74
N ARG A 104 -2.75 -4.57 -22.03
CA ARG A 104 -3.41 -3.42 -22.69
C ARG A 104 -4.67 -2.94 -21.97
N ASN A 105 -5.47 -3.86 -21.46
CA ASN A 105 -6.77 -3.54 -20.85
C ASN A 105 -6.72 -3.48 -19.32
N MET A 106 -5.56 -3.78 -18.70
CA MET A 106 -5.43 -3.75 -17.25
C MET A 106 -5.57 -2.33 -16.72
N LYS A 107 -6.36 -2.18 -15.68
CA LYS A 107 -6.54 -0.95 -14.91
C LYS A 107 -5.80 -1.03 -13.60
N SER A 108 -5.54 0.13 -13.00
CA SER A 108 -4.90 0.21 -11.70
C SER A 108 -5.64 1.15 -10.76
N VAL A 109 -5.76 0.74 -9.51
CA VAL A 109 -6.22 1.57 -8.40
C VAL A 109 -5.11 1.66 -7.37
N ILE A 110 -4.90 2.82 -6.78
CA ILE A 110 -3.98 2.97 -5.65
C ILE A 110 -4.72 3.46 -4.41
N THR A 111 -4.54 2.76 -3.28
CA THR A 111 -5.04 3.18 -1.97
C THR A 111 -3.95 3.85 -1.17
N ILE A 112 -4.22 5.05 -0.67
CA ILE A 112 -3.40 5.78 0.27
C ILE A 112 -3.87 5.46 1.68
N HIS A 113 -3.08 4.69 2.44
CA HIS A 113 -3.37 4.41 3.84
C HIS A 113 -2.78 5.49 4.75
N ASN A 114 -1.56 5.96 4.44
CA ASN A 114 -0.92 7.04 5.17
C ASN A 114 -0.04 7.89 4.23
N LEU A 115 -0.50 9.08 3.91
CA LEU A 115 0.17 10.00 2.97
C LEU A 115 1.55 10.49 3.42
N LYS A 116 1.87 10.37 4.71
CA LYS A 116 3.17 10.74 5.26
C LYS A 116 4.32 9.90 4.69
N PHE A 117 4.07 8.63 4.39
CA PHE A 117 5.05 7.71 3.84
C PHE A 117 4.96 7.68 2.31
N GLN A 118 5.96 8.21 1.62
CA GLN A 118 5.87 8.48 0.19
C GLN A 118 6.92 7.75 -0.67
N GLY A 119 7.92 7.12 -0.04
CA GLY A 119 9.00 6.47 -0.78
C GLY A 119 9.79 7.48 -1.62
N LYS A 120 10.55 8.37 -0.95
CA LYS A 120 11.31 9.45 -1.59
C LYS A 120 12.81 9.18 -1.55
N TRP A 121 13.48 9.45 -2.66
CA TRP A 121 14.93 9.43 -2.77
C TRP A 121 15.40 10.28 -3.94
N ASP A 122 16.71 10.55 -4.03
CA ASP A 122 17.24 11.36 -5.12
C ASP A 122 16.90 10.79 -6.50
N VAL A 123 16.59 11.68 -7.45
CA VAL A 123 16.10 11.31 -8.78
C VAL A 123 17.08 10.41 -9.53
N LYS A 124 18.39 10.68 -9.47
CA LYS A 124 19.39 9.92 -10.25
C LYS A 124 19.48 8.48 -9.79
N THR A 125 19.46 8.26 -8.48
CA THR A 125 19.49 6.91 -7.90
C THR A 125 18.21 6.15 -8.26
N VAL A 126 17.02 6.75 -8.09
CA VAL A 126 15.76 6.10 -8.44
C VAL A 126 15.65 5.81 -9.92
N GLN A 127 16.11 6.73 -10.78
CA GLN A 127 16.19 6.51 -12.22
C GLN A 127 17.09 5.31 -12.56
N SER A 128 18.26 5.25 -11.95
CA SER A 128 19.20 4.13 -12.14
C SER A 128 18.59 2.79 -11.71
N ILE A 129 17.98 2.74 -10.53
CA ILE A 129 17.36 1.53 -9.97
C ILE A 129 16.19 1.05 -10.85
N THR A 130 15.29 1.96 -11.21
CA THR A 130 14.05 1.63 -11.92
C THR A 130 14.25 1.40 -13.41
N GLY A 131 15.29 2.00 -13.99
CA GLY A 131 15.53 2.05 -15.44
C GLY A 131 14.44 2.81 -16.19
N LEU A 132 13.66 3.67 -15.51
CA LEU A 132 12.69 4.55 -16.15
C LEU A 132 13.40 5.68 -16.90
N PRO A 133 12.91 6.09 -18.07
CA PRO A 133 13.43 7.23 -18.80
C PRO A 133 13.35 8.54 -18.01
N GLU A 134 14.27 9.47 -18.28
CA GLU A 134 14.38 10.76 -17.59
C GLU A 134 13.05 11.55 -17.57
N TYR A 135 12.27 11.49 -18.64
CA TYR A 135 11.00 12.21 -18.75
C TYR A 135 9.90 11.74 -17.77
N TYR A 136 10.13 10.65 -17.00
CA TYR A 136 9.26 10.27 -15.88
C TYR A 136 9.59 11.04 -14.60
N PHE A 137 10.75 11.66 -14.51
CA PHE A 137 11.23 12.39 -13.32
C PHE A 137 11.01 13.90 -13.44
N THR A 138 9.84 14.29 -13.91
CA THR A 138 9.41 15.69 -14.04
C THR A 138 8.36 16.02 -12.97
N SER A 139 8.16 17.31 -12.70
CA SER A 139 7.28 17.79 -11.63
C SER A 139 5.80 17.42 -11.80
N ASP A 140 5.37 17.10 -13.01
CA ASP A 140 4.03 16.57 -13.32
C ASP A 140 3.92 15.05 -13.16
N LYS A 141 5.04 14.33 -12.89
CA LYS A 141 5.10 12.87 -12.76
C LYS A 141 5.71 12.43 -11.43
N LEU A 142 6.91 11.84 -11.43
CA LEU A 142 7.52 11.28 -10.22
C LEU A 142 8.29 12.30 -9.38
N GLU A 143 8.81 13.39 -9.97
CA GLU A 143 9.59 14.35 -9.19
C GLU A 143 8.71 15.15 -8.23
N ALA A 144 9.13 15.29 -6.98
CA ALA A 144 8.57 16.17 -5.97
C ALA A 144 9.67 16.75 -5.09
N TYR A 145 9.81 18.08 -5.08
CA TYR A 145 10.78 18.81 -4.23
C TYR A 145 12.22 18.34 -4.43
N LYS A 146 12.61 18.07 -5.68
CA LYS A 146 13.91 17.58 -6.17
C LYS A 146 14.18 16.09 -5.92
N ASP A 147 13.30 15.37 -5.26
CA ASP A 147 13.36 13.93 -5.10
C ASP A 147 12.40 13.22 -6.05
N ALA A 148 12.69 11.97 -6.37
CA ALA A 148 11.70 11.06 -6.92
C ALA A 148 10.79 10.58 -5.78
N ASN A 149 9.49 10.51 -6.04
CA ASN A 149 8.46 10.15 -5.08
C ASN A 149 7.58 9.03 -5.66
N LEU A 150 7.69 7.83 -5.10
CA LEU A 150 7.04 6.64 -5.62
C LEU A 150 5.52 6.68 -5.44
N LEU A 151 5.04 7.20 -4.30
CA LEU A 151 3.61 7.36 -4.07
C LEU A 151 3.01 8.37 -5.04
N LYS A 152 3.71 9.48 -5.28
CA LYS A 152 3.29 10.46 -6.29
C LYS A 152 3.16 9.82 -7.66
N GLY A 153 4.15 9.00 -8.07
CA GLY A 153 4.07 8.24 -9.31
C GLY A 153 2.82 7.38 -9.36
N GLY A 154 2.53 6.63 -8.30
CA GLY A 154 1.32 5.82 -8.19
C GLY A 154 0.03 6.64 -8.34
N ILE A 155 -0.07 7.78 -7.64
CA ILE A 155 -1.22 8.68 -7.72
C ILE A 155 -1.39 9.28 -9.12
N VAL A 156 -0.31 9.66 -9.79
CA VAL A 156 -0.36 10.26 -11.14
C VAL A 156 -0.82 9.25 -12.19
N PHE A 157 -0.33 8.02 -12.12
CA PHE A 157 -0.50 7.02 -13.19
C PHE A 157 -1.63 6.02 -12.96
N ALA A 158 -2.15 5.87 -11.74
CA ALA A 158 -3.30 5.00 -11.48
C ALA A 158 -4.58 5.52 -12.15
N ASP A 159 -5.45 4.60 -12.57
CA ASP A 159 -6.76 4.94 -13.15
C ASP A 159 -7.73 5.50 -12.10
N ALA A 160 -7.60 5.09 -10.83
CA ALA A 160 -8.35 5.64 -9.69
C ALA A 160 -7.49 5.69 -8.43
N VAL A 161 -7.84 6.57 -7.52
CA VAL A 161 -7.18 6.77 -6.22
C VAL A 161 -8.20 6.61 -5.11
N THR A 162 -7.85 5.83 -4.09
CA THR A 162 -8.69 5.69 -2.90
C THR A 162 -7.90 6.02 -1.63
N THR A 163 -8.61 6.30 -0.55
CA THR A 163 -8.07 6.44 0.79
C THR A 163 -9.03 5.88 1.84
N VAL A 164 -8.63 5.87 3.10
CA VAL A 164 -9.27 5.06 4.15
C VAL A 164 -10.44 5.71 4.88
N SER A 165 -10.91 6.89 4.45
CA SER A 165 -12.18 7.48 4.88
C SER A 165 -12.58 8.66 3.99
N ASP A 166 -13.88 9.00 3.95
CA ASP A 166 -14.36 10.20 3.26
C ASP A 166 -13.75 11.48 3.86
N THR A 167 -13.66 11.55 5.18
CA THR A 167 -13.03 12.68 5.88
C THR A 167 -11.57 12.83 5.46
N TYR A 168 -10.80 11.74 5.46
CA TYR A 168 -9.39 11.78 5.08
C TYR A 168 -9.21 12.15 3.60
N ALA A 169 -10.12 11.73 2.72
CA ALA A 169 -10.11 12.15 1.30
C ALA A 169 -10.24 13.68 1.15
N GLU A 170 -10.95 14.36 2.04
CA GLU A 170 -11.03 15.83 2.06
C GLU A 170 -9.81 16.46 2.74
N GLU A 171 -9.36 15.91 3.86
CA GLU A 171 -8.22 16.41 4.63
C GLU A 171 -6.93 16.44 3.81
N ILE A 172 -6.59 15.36 3.10
CA ILE A 172 -5.34 15.25 2.30
C ILE A 172 -5.28 16.20 1.10
N LYS A 173 -6.39 16.83 0.73
CA LYS A 173 -6.45 17.90 -0.28
C LYS A 173 -6.07 19.27 0.29
N THR A 174 -5.86 19.38 1.60
CA THR A 174 -5.47 20.63 2.26
C THR A 174 -3.95 20.70 2.48
N PRO A 175 -3.35 21.89 2.50
CA PRO A 175 -1.90 22.04 2.73
C PRO A 175 -1.43 21.43 4.05
N PHE A 176 -2.27 21.41 5.08
CA PHE A 176 -1.91 20.90 6.41
C PHE A 176 -1.77 19.37 6.44
N TYR A 177 -2.67 18.65 5.80
CA TYR A 177 -2.67 17.18 5.79
C TYR A 177 -2.12 16.57 4.50
N GLY A 178 -1.88 17.38 3.48
CA GLY A 178 -1.50 16.92 2.14
C GLY A 178 -0.03 16.53 1.98
N GLU A 179 0.81 16.71 3.02
CA GLU A 179 2.23 16.31 3.04
C GLU A 179 3.00 16.73 1.76
N GLY A 180 2.63 17.90 1.21
CA GLY A 180 3.18 18.43 -0.05
C GLY A 180 2.57 17.88 -1.33
N LEU A 181 1.60 16.98 -1.27
CA LEU A 181 0.88 16.43 -2.42
C LEU A 181 -0.56 16.95 -2.54
N ASP A 182 -0.96 17.91 -1.72
CA ASP A 182 -2.32 18.48 -1.70
C ASP A 182 -2.75 19.05 -3.07
N GLY A 183 -1.84 19.69 -3.81
CA GLY A 183 -2.10 20.18 -5.15
C GLY A 183 -2.43 19.07 -6.16
N LEU A 184 -1.66 17.97 -6.11
CA LEU A 184 -1.93 16.79 -6.92
C LEU A 184 -3.26 16.14 -6.54
N LEU A 185 -3.54 15.99 -5.24
CA LEU A 185 -4.77 15.36 -4.76
C LEU A 185 -6.01 16.20 -5.08
N ARG A 186 -5.90 17.54 -5.09
CA ARG A 186 -6.96 18.41 -5.63
C ARG A 186 -7.16 18.21 -7.13
N ALA A 187 -6.09 18.10 -7.90
CA ALA A 187 -6.17 17.82 -9.33
C ALA A 187 -6.81 16.47 -9.66
N ARG A 188 -6.59 15.47 -8.77
CA ARG A 188 -7.18 14.13 -8.87
C ARG A 188 -8.50 13.97 -8.09
N SER A 189 -9.13 15.04 -7.63
CA SER A 189 -10.32 14.98 -6.76
C SER A 189 -11.51 14.24 -7.37
N HIS A 190 -11.64 14.21 -8.69
CA HIS A 190 -12.70 13.46 -9.39
C HIS A 190 -12.50 11.94 -9.37
N ASP A 191 -11.25 11.49 -9.23
CA ASP A 191 -10.85 10.07 -9.16
C ASP A 191 -10.60 9.60 -7.71
N LEU A 192 -10.52 10.53 -6.74
CA LEU A 192 -10.26 10.24 -5.35
C LEU A 192 -11.54 9.87 -4.58
N ARG A 193 -11.54 8.73 -3.90
CA ARG A 193 -12.66 8.26 -3.08
C ARG A 193 -12.17 7.83 -1.70
N GLY A 194 -12.93 8.19 -0.65
CA GLY A 194 -12.77 7.64 0.69
C GLY A 194 -13.54 6.32 0.82
N ILE A 195 -12.90 5.30 1.39
CA ILE A 195 -13.54 4.00 1.68
C ILE A 195 -13.09 3.59 3.09
N VAL A 196 -14.03 3.56 4.03
CA VAL A 196 -13.74 3.19 5.42
C VAL A 196 -13.30 1.73 5.51
N ASN A 197 -12.23 1.47 6.27
CA ASN A 197 -11.77 0.11 6.51
C ASN A 197 -12.84 -0.74 7.19
N GLY A 198 -12.91 -2.00 6.81
CA GLY A 198 -13.75 -2.99 7.47
C GLY A 198 -13.27 -3.29 8.90
N ILE A 199 -14.15 -3.84 9.71
CA ILE A 199 -13.84 -4.33 11.05
C ILE A 199 -14.13 -5.84 11.07
N ASP A 200 -13.16 -6.62 11.53
CA ASP A 200 -13.38 -8.04 11.79
C ASP A 200 -14.21 -8.24 13.06
N TYR A 201 -15.50 -8.51 12.89
CA TYR A 201 -16.39 -8.76 14.01
C TYR A 201 -16.18 -10.14 14.67
N GLY A 202 -15.39 -11.02 14.09
CA GLY A 202 -14.97 -12.26 14.75
C GLY A 202 -13.98 -11.98 15.88
N GLU A 203 -13.09 -11.00 15.68
CA GLU A 203 -12.11 -10.58 16.65
C GLU A 203 -12.56 -9.37 17.49
N PHE A 204 -13.08 -8.31 16.83
CA PHE A 204 -13.43 -7.04 17.47
C PHE A 204 -14.94 -6.94 17.74
N ASN A 205 -15.48 -7.87 18.53
CA ASN A 205 -16.89 -7.87 18.88
C ASN A 205 -17.09 -7.65 20.40
N PRO A 206 -17.61 -6.49 20.83
CA PRO A 206 -17.77 -6.19 22.24
C PRO A 206 -18.83 -7.06 22.98
N GLU A 207 -19.62 -7.84 22.25
CA GLU A 207 -20.55 -8.83 22.88
C GLU A 207 -19.80 -10.09 23.32
N THR A 208 -18.71 -10.44 22.65
CA THR A 208 -17.97 -11.70 22.88
C THR A 208 -16.53 -11.49 23.33
N ASP A 209 -16.06 -10.25 23.36
CA ASP A 209 -14.70 -9.90 23.77
C ASP A 209 -14.50 -10.19 25.27
N LYS A 210 -13.54 -11.07 25.56
CA LYS A 210 -13.20 -11.50 26.92
C LYS A 210 -12.24 -10.53 27.63
N ASN A 211 -11.66 -9.59 26.91
CA ASN A 211 -10.68 -8.63 27.44
C ASN A 211 -11.35 -7.38 28.02
N ILE A 212 -12.61 -7.14 27.75
CA ILE A 212 -13.36 -6.02 28.32
C ILE A 212 -14.10 -6.44 29.61
N VAL A 213 -14.17 -5.52 30.58
CA VAL A 213 -14.79 -5.77 31.89
C VAL A 213 -16.26 -6.05 31.76
N LYS A 214 -16.93 -5.38 30.83
CA LYS A 214 -18.38 -5.54 30.60
C LYS A 214 -18.68 -5.63 29.11
N ALA A 215 -19.22 -6.77 28.67
CA ALA A 215 -19.73 -6.94 27.32
C ALA A 215 -20.89 -5.99 27.04
N TYR A 216 -20.97 -5.50 25.81
CA TYR A 216 -22.04 -4.59 25.35
C TYR A 216 -22.33 -4.79 23.85
N ASN A 217 -23.49 -4.29 23.42
CA ASN A 217 -23.94 -4.29 22.05
C ASN A 217 -24.50 -2.93 21.61
N ALA A 218 -25.01 -2.83 20.41
CA ALA A 218 -25.56 -1.60 19.85
C ALA A 218 -26.74 -1.03 20.65
N VAL A 219 -27.46 -1.86 21.42
CA VAL A 219 -28.63 -1.44 22.22
C VAL A 219 -28.21 -0.84 23.57
N ASN A 220 -27.22 -1.47 24.23
CA ASN A 220 -26.86 -1.13 25.62
C ASN A 220 -25.52 -0.40 25.77
N PHE A 221 -24.77 -0.13 24.66
CA PHE A 221 -23.41 0.40 24.69
C PHE A 221 -23.27 1.69 25.51
N ARG A 222 -24.25 2.60 25.48
CA ARG A 222 -24.18 3.88 26.20
C ARG A 222 -24.02 3.67 27.72
N LYS A 223 -24.67 2.66 28.26
CA LYS A 223 -24.63 2.31 29.70
C LYS A 223 -23.43 1.43 30.03
N GLU A 224 -23.18 0.40 29.25
CA GLU A 224 -22.22 -0.63 29.60
C GLU A 224 -20.77 -0.20 29.25
N LYS A 225 -20.58 0.63 28.22
CA LYS A 225 -19.24 1.17 27.83
C LYS A 225 -18.67 2.08 28.93
N VAL A 226 -19.50 2.77 29.71
CA VAL A 226 -19.05 3.58 30.86
C VAL A 226 -18.33 2.72 31.91
N LYS A 227 -18.78 1.47 32.12
CA LYS A 227 -18.13 0.55 33.07
C LYS A 227 -16.72 0.17 32.60
N ASN A 228 -16.55 -0.09 31.30
CA ASN A 228 -15.23 -0.37 30.72
C ASN A 228 -14.30 0.85 30.82
N LYS A 229 -14.84 2.05 30.57
CA LYS A 229 -14.08 3.30 30.72
C LYS A 229 -13.58 3.49 32.16
N ARG A 230 -14.45 3.30 33.17
CA ARG A 230 -14.05 3.42 34.58
C ARG A 230 -12.93 2.41 34.93
N ALA A 231 -13.13 1.15 34.57
CA ALA A 231 -12.13 0.11 34.81
C ALA A 231 -10.78 0.46 34.19
N LEU A 232 -10.75 0.94 32.94
CA LEU A 232 -9.54 1.38 32.29
C LEU A 232 -8.90 2.58 32.98
N GLN A 233 -9.69 3.55 33.43
CA GLN A 233 -9.18 4.69 34.20
C GLN A 233 -8.55 4.27 35.53
N GLU A 234 -9.18 3.32 36.25
CA GLU A 234 -8.64 2.74 37.48
C GLU A 234 -7.35 1.98 37.25
N GLU A 235 -7.32 1.10 36.24
CA GLU A 235 -6.14 0.30 35.86
C GLU A 235 -4.93 1.17 35.54
N LEU A 236 -5.15 2.27 34.82
CA LEU A 236 -4.09 3.22 34.42
C LEU A 236 -3.79 4.28 35.51
N GLY A 237 -4.39 4.21 36.69
CA GLY A 237 -4.22 5.22 37.75
C GLY A 237 -4.71 6.61 37.39
N LEU A 238 -5.64 6.72 36.44
CA LEU A 238 -6.23 7.98 36.01
C LEU A 238 -7.39 8.36 36.93
N ARG A 239 -7.72 9.67 36.96
CA ARG A 239 -8.93 10.12 37.66
C ARG A 239 -10.16 9.51 37.00
N VAL A 240 -10.96 8.78 37.78
CA VAL A 240 -12.25 8.22 37.33
C VAL A 240 -13.24 9.36 37.11
N ASP A 241 -13.66 9.54 35.86
CA ASP A 241 -14.59 10.62 35.47
C ASP A 241 -15.43 10.18 34.25
N ASP A 242 -16.73 10.10 34.42
CA ASP A 242 -17.68 9.68 33.39
C ASP A 242 -17.77 10.67 32.20
N LYS A 243 -17.39 11.92 32.44
CA LYS A 243 -17.54 13.02 31.47
C LYS A 243 -16.27 13.23 30.59
N LYS A 244 -15.16 12.56 30.91
CA LYS A 244 -13.90 12.71 30.19
C LYS A 244 -13.57 11.48 29.36
#